data_c10013f0ae0761a64e2c627012625ea4
#
_entry.id   c10013f0ae0761a64e2c627012625ea4
#
_cell.length_a   1.000
_cell.length_b   1.000
_cell.length_c   1.000
_cell.angle_alpha   90.00
_cell.angle_beta   90.00
_cell.angle_gamma   90.00
#
_symmetry.space_group_name_H-M   'P 1'
#
loop_
_entity.id
_entity.type
_entity.pdbx_description
1 polymer ?
#
loop_
_entity_poly.entity_id
_entity_poly.type
_entity_poly.pdbx_seq_one_letter_code
_entity_poly.pdbx_strand_id
1 'polypeptide(L)'
;MLPPDAQGDTIELVIEPASVPAVMRTLREDEDLRYELLADICGVDTGVTMQVVYHLWSPLSSDWLRVIADGLSRQDPRVPSITFLWSGAEWGEREAYDMFGIDFEGNRDLRRIYMPPDYLAFPLRKDFNMADDASRGPGEGIRHMETSQGPSETRSAPVLRTSPGAGAVIGPDGQRLALAGRARGGDAQVESGEGTA
;
A
#
# COMPACT_ATOMS: atom_id res chain seq x y z
N MET A 1 2.06 5.22 -18.25
CA MET A 1 2.14 3.82 -17.81
C MET A 1 3.60 3.47 -17.63
N LEU A 2 4.06 3.17 -16.42
CA LEU A 2 5.42 2.73 -16.17
C LEU A 2 5.56 1.27 -16.62
N PRO A 3 6.69 0.86 -17.21
CA PRO A 3 6.93 -0.54 -17.50
C PRO A 3 6.93 -1.34 -16.19
N PRO A 4 6.55 -2.63 -16.22
CA PRO A 4 6.71 -3.49 -15.06
C PRO A 4 8.19 -3.43 -14.65
N ASP A 5 8.44 -3.21 -13.36
CA ASP A 5 9.81 -3.31 -12.88
C ASP A 5 10.28 -4.74 -13.10
N ALA A 6 11.55 -4.91 -13.38
CA ALA A 6 12.14 -6.20 -13.75
C ALA A 6 12.07 -7.27 -12.62
N GLN A 7 11.37 -6.99 -11.55
CA GLN A 7 11.34 -7.79 -10.32
C GLN A 7 9.94 -8.08 -9.77
N GLY A 8 8.88 -7.52 -10.36
CA GLY A 8 7.53 -7.71 -9.85
C GLY A 8 6.52 -7.81 -10.99
N ASP A 9 5.58 -8.69 -10.84
CA ASP A 9 4.44 -8.85 -11.73
C ASP A 9 3.38 -7.73 -11.55
N THR A 10 3.75 -6.62 -10.88
CA THR A 10 2.85 -5.52 -10.58
C THR A 10 3.22 -4.28 -11.40
N ILE A 11 2.30 -3.85 -12.23
CA ILE A 11 2.38 -2.59 -12.98
C ILE A 11 1.92 -1.44 -12.08
N GLU A 12 2.62 -0.30 -12.12
CA GLU A 12 2.20 0.90 -11.41
C GLU A 12 1.73 1.98 -12.37
N LEU A 13 0.58 2.58 -12.08
CA LEU A 13 -0.01 3.69 -12.81
C LEU A 13 -0.26 4.85 -11.86
N VAL A 14 0.47 5.96 -12.05
CA VAL A 14 0.26 7.19 -11.27
C VAL A 14 -0.66 8.12 -12.04
N ILE A 15 -1.71 8.62 -11.38
CA ILE A 15 -2.74 9.47 -11.97
C ILE A 15 -3.10 10.64 -11.05
N GLU A 16 -3.68 11.69 -11.64
CA GLU A 16 -4.31 12.76 -10.87
C GLU A 16 -5.61 12.29 -10.22
N PRO A 17 -5.95 12.76 -9.01
CA PRO A 17 -7.18 12.38 -8.31
C PRO A 17 -8.45 12.55 -9.11
N ALA A 18 -8.56 13.65 -9.85
CA ALA A 18 -9.73 13.94 -10.70
C ALA A 18 -9.96 12.91 -11.82
N SER A 19 -8.90 12.23 -12.26
CA SER A 19 -8.94 11.24 -13.33
C SER A 19 -9.38 9.84 -12.85
N VAL A 20 -9.47 9.61 -11.54
CA VAL A 20 -9.79 8.31 -10.95
C VAL A 20 -11.03 7.66 -11.56
N PRO A 21 -12.21 8.33 -11.67
CA PRO A 21 -13.41 7.69 -12.18
C PRO A 21 -13.29 7.22 -13.64
N ALA A 22 -12.63 8.03 -14.47
CA ALA A 22 -12.48 7.73 -15.89
C ALA A 22 -11.49 6.58 -16.11
N VAL A 23 -10.33 6.65 -15.46
CA VAL A 23 -9.29 5.62 -15.55
C VAL A 23 -9.80 4.29 -15.00
N MET A 24 -10.43 4.29 -13.82
CA MET A 24 -10.96 3.08 -13.19
C MET A 24 -12.06 2.43 -14.02
N ARG A 25 -12.92 3.24 -14.66
CA ARG A 25 -13.93 2.72 -15.58
C ARG A 25 -13.28 2.04 -16.77
N THR A 26 -12.32 2.68 -17.42
CA THR A 26 -11.59 2.09 -18.56
C THR A 26 -10.91 0.78 -18.16
N LEU A 27 -10.19 0.76 -17.04
CA LEU A 27 -9.51 -0.44 -16.56
C LEU A 27 -10.46 -1.61 -16.33
N ARG A 28 -11.69 -1.34 -15.88
CA ARG A 28 -12.66 -2.38 -15.59
C ARG A 28 -13.46 -2.84 -16.82
N GLU A 29 -13.91 -1.86 -17.65
CA GLU A 29 -14.89 -2.13 -18.73
C GLU A 29 -14.24 -2.46 -20.08
N ASP A 30 -12.96 -2.15 -20.26
CA ASP A 30 -12.21 -2.45 -21.48
C ASP A 30 -12.05 -3.98 -21.64
N GLU A 31 -12.39 -4.49 -22.83
CA GLU A 31 -12.42 -5.93 -23.12
C GLU A 31 -11.02 -6.58 -23.06
N ASP A 32 -9.96 -5.79 -23.32
CA ASP A 32 -8.58 -6.27 -23.33
C ASP A 32 -7.91 -6.16 -21.96
N LEU A 33 -8.42 -5.31 -21.04
CA LEU A 33 -7.83 -5.07 -19.72
C LEU A 33 -8.53 -5.83 -18.61
N ARG A 34 -9.84 -5.70 -18.47
CA ARG A 34 -10.71 -6.42 -17.54
C ARG A 34 -10.18 -6.54 -16.12
N TYR A 35 -9.78 -5.44 -15.50
CA TYR A 35 -9.44 -5.43 -14.08
C TYR A 35 -10.72 -5.50 -13.23
N GLU A 36 -11.28 -6.70 -13.12
CA GLU A 36 -12.60 -6.92 -12.50
C GLU A 36 -12.54 -6.92 -10.97
N LEU A 37 -11.42 -7.32 -10.40
CA LEU A 37 -11.25 -7.41 -8.95
C LEU A 37 -10.54 -6.17 -8.41
N LEU A 38 -11.24 -5.45 -7.53
CA LEU A 38 -10.63 -4.49 -6.62
C LEU A 38 -10.27 -5.25 -5.34
N ALA A 39 -8.98 -5.44 -5.11
CA ALA A 39 -8.49 -6.21 -3.97
C ALA A 39 -8.33 -5.34 -2.72
N ASP A 40 -7.89 -4.08 -2.89
CA ASP A 40 -7.65 -3.18 -1.76
C ASP A 40 -7.65 -1.71 -2.15
N ILE A 41 -7.94 -0.84 -1.16
CA ILE A 41 -7.81 0.61 -1.24
C ILE A 41 -7.07 1.08 0.01
N CYS A 42 -5.93 1.73 -0.17
CA CYS A 42 -5.11 2.23 0.92
C CYS A 42 -4.89 3.74 0.82
N GLY A 43 -5.06 4.46 1.94
CA GLY A 43 -4.56 5.82 2.08
C GLY A 43 -3.05 5.83 2.38
N VAL A 44 -2.33 6.83 1.90
CA VAL A 44 -0.90 7.03 2.20
C VAL A 44 -0.63 8.50 2.47
N ASP A 45 -0.01 8.81 3.61
CA ASP A 45 0.54 10.14 3.88
C ASP A 45 2.04 10.14 3.54
N THR A 46 2.43 10.88 2.49
CA THR A 46 3.84 11.01 2.10
C THR A 46 4.61 11.99 2.98
N GLY A 47 3.90 12.81 3.77
CA GLY A 47 4.41 13.95 4.51
C GLY A 47 4.32 15.27 3.74
N VAL A 48 4.21 15.22 2.42
CA VAL A 48 4.04 16.38 1.52
C VAL A 48 2.62 16.40 0.95
N THR A 49 2.17 15.28 0.41
CA THR A 49 0.84 15.06 -0.17
C THR A 49 0.18 13.85 0.47
N MET A 50 -1.11 13.68 0.23
CA MET A 50 -1.81 12.42 0.44
C MET A 50 -1.94 11.68 -0.89
N GLN A 51 -1.99 10.36 -0.82
CA GLN A 51 -2.21 9.48 -1.96
C GLN A 51 -3.30 8.45 -1.61
N VAL A 52 -4.00 7.98 -2.64
CA VAL A 52 -4.83 6.78 -2.54
C VAL A 52 -4.28 5.74 -3.49
N VAL A 53 -4.04 4.55 -2.97
CA VAL A 53 -3.50 3.42 -3.72
C VAL A 53 -4.58 2.37 -3.86
N TYR A 54 -4.85 1.99 -5.11
CA TYR A 54 -5.81 0.96 -5.46
C TYR A 54 -5.08 -0.26 -6.00
N HIS A 55 -5.39 -1.43 -5.50
CA HIS A 55 -4.86 -2.70 -6.00
C HIS A 55 -5.93 -3.43 -6.81
N LEU A 56 -5.66 -3.58 -8.10
CA LEU A 56 -6.55 -4.22 -9.05
C LEU A 56 -5.94 -5.51 -9.57
N TRP A 57 -6.78 -6.47 -9.89
CA TRP A 57 -6.37 -7.71 -10.52
C TRP A 57 -7.28 -8.05 -11.72
N SER A 58 -6.65 -8.47 -12.81
CA SER A 58 -7.35 -8.93 -14.02
C SER A 58 -7.34 -10.45 -14.12
N PRO A 59 -8.51 -11.10 -14.17
CA PRO A 59 -8.58 -12.54 -14.43
C PRO A 59 -8.18 -12.91 -15.86
N LEU A 60 -8.24 -11.94 -16.79
CA LEU A 60 -7.90 -12.16 -18.19
C LEU A 60 -6.41 -12.36 -18.40
N SER A 61 -5.61 -11.43 -17.88
CA SER A 61 -4.14 -11.44 -18.00
C SER A 61 -3.44 -12.08 -16.80
N SER A 62 -4.16 -12.31 -15.70
CA SER A 62 -3.62 -12.75 -14.40
C SER A 62 -2.58 -11.78 -13.81
N ASP A 63 -2.70 -10.49 -14.13
CA ASP A 63 -1.78 -9.44 -13.72
C ASP A 63 -2.34 -8.60 -12.59
N TRP A 64 -1.42 -8.08 -11.76
CA TRP A 64 -1.71 -7.07 -10.77
C TRP A 64 -1.39 -5.68 -11.29
N LEU A 65 -2.29 -4.74 -11.02
CA LEU A 65 -2.10 -3.32 -11.29
C LEU A 65 -2.27 -2.53 -10.01
N ARG A 66 -1.29 -1.66 -9.71
CA ARG A 66 -1.38 -0.66 -8.67
C ARG A 66 -1.67 0.70 -9.32
N VAL A 67 -2.82 1.29 -8.98
CA VAL A 67 -3.14 2.65 -9.40
C VAL A 67 -2.96 3.58 -8.22
N ILE A 68 -2.19 4.65 -8.40
CA ILE A 68 -1.85 5.61 -7.37
C ILE A 68 -2.45 6.96 -7.77
N ALA A 69 -3.49 7.41 -7.07
CA ALA A 69 -3.96 8.78 -7.17
C ALA A 69 -3.09 9.66 -6.26
N ASP A 70 -2.19 10.44 -6.88
CA ASP A 70 -1.21 11.27 -6.17
C ASP A 70 -1.56 12.75 -6.23
N GLY A 71 -0.99 13.51 -5.29
CA GLY A 71 -1.12 14.98 -5.27
C GLY A 71 -2.33 15.51 -4.51
N LEU A 72 -3.00 14.69 -3.68
CA LEU A 72 -4.06 15.20 -2.81
C LEU A 72 -3.49 16.16 -1.76
N SER A 73 -4.22 17.24 -1.49
CA SER A 73 -3.87 18.19 -0.42
C SER A 73 -3.91 17.51 0.95
N ARG A 74 -2.92 17.77 1.81
CA ARG A 74 -2.96 17.26 3.18
C ARG A 74 -4.01 17.96 4.07
N GLN A 75 -4.37 19.21 3.75
CA GLN A 75 -5.35 19.97 4.53
C GLN A 75 -6.78 19.55 4.19
N ASP A 76 -7.05 19.28 2.91
CA ASP A 76 -8.38 18.93 2.41
C ASP A 76 -8.20 17.86 1.30
N PRO A 77 -7.87 16.62 1.67
CA PRO A 77 -7.64 15.55 0.71
C PRO A 77 -8.97 15.03 0.17
N ARG A 78 -9.23 15.24 -1.12
CA ARG A 78 -10.45 14.80 -1.79
C ARG A 78 -10.15 14.00 -3.03
N VAL A 79 -10.92 12.94 -3.23
CA VAL A 79 -10.86 12.08 -4.41
C VAL A 79 -12.25 11.54 -4.73
N PRO A 80 -12.63 11.44 -6.01
CA PRO A 80 -13.90 10.82 -6.36
C PRO A 80 -13.98 9.35 -5.95
N SER A 81 -15.12 8.97 -5.37
CA SER A 81 -15.42 7.57 -5.01
C SER A 81 -15.54 6.67 -6.25
N ILE A 82 -15.14 5.42 -6.09
CA ILE A 82 -15.31 4.37 -7.10
C ILE A 82 -16.33 3.30 -6.72
N THR A 83 -17.15 3.55 -5.71
CA THR A 83 -18.21 2.63 -5.26
C THR A 83 -19.23 2.29 -6.35
N PHE A 84 -19.39 3.15 -7.34
CA PHE A 84 -20.25 2.91 -8.51
C PHE A 84 -19.70 1.85 -9.46
N LEU A 85 -18.39 1.55 -9.39
CA LEU A 85 -17.74 0.47 -10.14
C LEU A 85 -17.65 -0.80 -9.29
N TRP A 86 -17.15 -0.69 -8.05
CA TRP A 86 -17.01 -1.80 -7.12
C TRP A 86 -17.70 -1.48 -5.80
N SER A 87 -18.76 -2.18 -5.48
CA SER A 87 -19.47 -1.98 -4.22
C SER A 87 -18.59 -2.25 -2.98
N GLY A 88 -17.61 -3.14 -3.10
CA GLY A 88 -16.63 -3.41 -2.06
C GLY A 88 -15.70 -2.23 -1.73
N ALA A 89 -15.58 -1.25 -2.65
CA ALA A 89 -14.79 -0.04 -2.43
C ALA A 89 -15.27 0.77 -1.23
N GLU A 90 -16.57 0.68 -0.89
CA GLU A 90 -17.16 1.39 0.24
C GLU A 90 -16.37 1.22 1.53
N TRP A 91 -15.91 -0.01 1.81
CA TRP A 91 -15.18 -0.30 3.05
C TRP A 91 -13.75 0.25 3.04
N GLY A 92 -13.02 0.07 1.95
CA GLY A 92 -11.66 0.63 1.82
C GLY A 92 -11.64 2.15 1.82
N GLU A 93 -12.62 2.79 1.17
CA GLU A 93 -12.79 4.24 1.20
C GLU A 93 -13.09 4.75 2.61
N ARG A 94 -13.94 4.06 3.37
CA ARG A 94 -14.22 4.39 4.78
C ARG A 94 -13.01 4.21 5.67
N GLU A 95 -12.19 3.19 5.44
CA GLU A 95 -10.93 3.01 6.17
C GLU A 95 -9.96 4.16 5.90
N ALA A 96 -9.76 4.51 4.63
CA ALA A 96 -8.88 5.62 4.26
C ALA A 96 -9.39 6.96 4.79
N TYR A 97 -10.71 7.17 4.82
CA TYR A 97 -11.32 8.32 5.48
C TYR A 97 -11.03 8.31 6.98
N ASP A 98 -11.29 7.20 7.67
CA ASP A 98 -11.15 7.09 9.12
C ASP A 98 -9.72 7.31 9.60
N MET A 99 -8.75 6.75 8.87
CA MET A 99 -7.33 6.76 9.25
C MET A 99 -6.57 8.01 8.79
N PHE A 100 -6.93 8.57 7.62
CA PHE A 100 -6.19 9.66 6.99
C PHE A 100 -7.03 10.93 6.77
N GLY A 101 -8.35 10.85 6.87
CA GLY A 101 -9.26 11.95 6.59
C GLY A 101 -9.40 12.26 5.11
N ILE A 102 -9.23 11.27 4.24
CA ILE A 102 -9.43 11.42 2.80
C ILE A 102 -10.94 11.38 2.52
N ASP A 103 -11.47 12.43 1.94
CA ASP A 103 -12.88 12.54 1.55
C ASP A 103 -13.11 11.89 0.19
N PHE A 104 -13.95 10.86 0.13
CA PHE A 104 -14.33 10.18 -1.10
C PHE A 104 -15.66 10.72 -1.63
N GLU A 105 -15.56 11.69 -2.53
CA GLU A 105 -16.73 12.39 -3.10
C GLU A 105 -17.64 11.41 -3.85
N GLY A 106 -18.87 11.29 -3.39
CA GLY A 106 -19.87 10.38 -3.96
C GLY A 106 -20.01 9.03 -3.22
N ASN A 107 -19.20 8.75 -2.22
CA ASN A 107 -19.48 7.65 -1.30
C ASN A 107 -20.72 7.99 -0.46
N ARG A 108 -21.71 7.09 -0.45
CA ARG A 108 -23.01 7.34 0.19
C ARG A 108 -23.01 7.16 1.71
N ASP A 109 -22.02 6.44 2.23
CA ASP A 109 -21.93 6.08 3.65
C ASP A 109 -20.51 6.29 4.18
N LEU A 110 -19.94 7.47 3.93
CA LEU A 110 -18.58 7.84 4.36
C LEU A 110 -18.59 8.18 5.86
N ARG A 111 -18.46 7.17 6.68
CA ARG A 111 -18.40 7.27 8.15
C ARG A 111 -17.25 6.43 8.71
N ARG A 112 -16.80 6.74 9.92
CA ARG A 112 -15.74 6.00 10.60
C ARG A 112 -16.11 4.54 10.81
N ILE A 113 -15.11 3.66 10.85
CA ILE A 113 -15.27 2.21 11.09
C ILE A 113 -14.41 1.69 12.24
N TYR A 114 -13.26 2.29 12.51
CA TYR A 114 -12.35 1.90 13.60
C TYR A 114 -12.41 2.86 14.78
N MET A 115 -12.44 4.18 14.48
CA MET A 115 -12.47 5.19 15.52
C MET A 115 -13.92 5.52 15.93
N PRO A 116 -14.15 5.99 17.17
CA PRO A 116 -15.46 6.49 17.61
C PRO A 116 -15.98 7.61 16.67
N PRO A 117 -17.30 7.75 16.49
CA PRO A 117 -17.86 8.73 15.57
C PRO A 117 -17.49 10.19 15.88
N ASP A 118 -17.22 10.48 17.13
CA ASP A 118 -16.83 11.79 17.68
C ASP A 118 -15.31 12.01 17.74
N TYR A 119 -14.52 11.06 17.25
CA TYR A 119 -13.06 11.20 17.22
C TYR A 119 -12.63 12.24 16.18
N LEU A 120 -11.84 13.24 16.60
CA LEU A 120 -11.54 14.41 15.78
C LEU A 120 -10.24 14.31 14.97
N ALA A 121 -9.40 13.33 15.26
CA ALA A 121 -8.10 13.18 14.63
C ALA A 121 -8.07 12.04 13.59
N PHE A 122 -6.95 11.92 12.89
CA PHE A 122 -6.68 10.87 11.90
C PHE A 122 -5.38 10.15 12.26
N PRO A 123 -5.47 8.94 12.86
CA PRO A 123 -4.35 8.32 13.56
C PRO A 123 -3.16 7.91 12.69
N LEU A 124 -3.35 7.73 11.39
CA LEU A 124 -2.28 7.31 10.49
C LEU A 124 -1.61 8.47 9.73
N ARG A 125 -2.02 9.71 10.00
CA ARG A 125 -1.29 10.87 9.49
C ARG A 125 0.07 11.01 10.19
N LYS A 126 1.09 11.43 9.45
CA LYS A 126 2.45 11.62 9.99
C LYS A 126 2.57 12.74 11.03
N ASP A 127 1.64 13.69 11.01
CA ASP A 127 1.55 14.78 11.98
C ASP A 127 0.68 14.44 13.20
N PHE A 128 0.08 13.25 13.23
CA PHE A 128 -0.67 12.79 14.38
C PHE A 128 0.26 12.46 15.55
N ASN A 129 -0.01 13.06 16.71
CA ASN A 129 0.69 12.75 17.96
C ASN A 129 -0.31 12.26 19.01
N MET A 130 -0.15 11.03 19.42
CA MET A 130 -1.02 10.40 20.41
C MET A 130 -1.00 11.11 21.79
N ALA A 131 0.07 11.82 22.11
CA ALA A 131 0.17 12.56 23.36
C ALA A 131 -0.67 13.85 23.37
N ASP A 132 -0.90 14.43 22.18
CA ASP A 132 -1.63 15.70 22.01
C ASP A 132 -3.10 15.46 21.62
N ASP A 133 -3.54 14.21 21.59
CA ASP A 133 -4.91 13.83 21.21
C ASP A 133 -5.94 14.32 22.24
N ALA A 134 -6.51 15.49 21.99
CA ALA A 134 -7.51 16.13 22.83
C ALA A 134 -8.87 15.40 22.85
N SER A 135 -9.11 14.44 21.93
CA SER A 135 -10.32 13.60 21.93
C SER A 135 -10.30 12.56 23.07
N ARG A 136 -9.13 12.37 23.68
CA ARG A 136 -8.98 11.61 24.92
C ARG A 136 -9.33 12.53 26.09
N GLY A 137 -10.49 12.34 26.67
CA GLY A 137 -10.85 12.99 27.92
C GLY A 137 -9.79 12.72 29.01
N PRO A 138 -9.61 13.62 29.98
CA PRO A 138 -8.69 13.44 31.07
C PRO A 138 -9.09 12.19 31.87
N GLY A 139 -8.33 11.10 31.71
CA GLY A 139 -8.50 9.86 32.46
C GLY A 139 -8.83 8.60 31.66
N GLU A 140 -9.15 8.70 30.38
CA GLU A 140 -9.26 7.53 29.49
C GLU A 140 -7.97 7.25 28.73
N GLY A 141 -6.84 7.26 29.41
CA GLY A 141 -5.64 6.63 28.91
C GLY A 141 -5.97 5.18 28.57
N ILE A 142 -5.49 4.69 27.42
CA ILE A 142 -5.40 3.25 27.20
C ILE A 142 -4.92 2.67 28.52
N ARG A 143 -5.76 1.88 29.19
CA ARG A 143 -5.26 1.02 30.23
C ARG A 143 -4.20 0.20 29.51
N HIS A 144 -2.94 0.58 29.69
CA HIS A 144 -1.88 -0.33 29.38
C HIS A 144 -2.27 -1.60 30.09
N MET A 145 -2.64 -2.62 29.33
CA MET A 145 -2.52 -3.95 29.87
C MET A 145 -1.08 -3.96 30.34
N GLU A 146 -0.90 -3.87 31.65
CA GLU A 146 0.36 -4.17 32.27
C GLU A 146 0.62 -5.64 31.93
N THR A 147 1.20 -5.83 30.75
CA THR A 147 1.93 -7.05 30.49
C THR A 147 3.05 -7.00 31.52
N SER A 148 2.93 -7.86 32.52
CA SER A 148 3.92 -8.12 33.57
C SER A 148 5.20 -8.72 32.99
N GLN A 149 5.66 -8.22 31.86
CA GLN A 149 6.96 -8.48 31.27
C GLN A 149 7.77 -7.21 31.43
N GLY A 150 8.83 -7.34 32.26
CA GLY A 150 9.81 -6.32 32.48
C GLY A 150 10.38 -5.74 31.18
N PRO A 151 11.22 -4.69 31.24
CA PRO A 151 11.68 -3.97 30.06
C PRO A 151 12.24 -4.95 29.06
N SER A 152 11.47 -5.24 28.01
CA SER A 152 12.02 -5.95 26.88
C SER A 152 13.01 -5.01 26.24
N GLU A 153 14.31 -5.35 26.35
CA GLU A 153 15.32 -4.74 25.51
C GLU A 153 14.80 -4.81 24.07
N THR A 154 14.42 -3.65 23.55
CA THR A 154 14.02 -3.52 22.16
C THR A 154 15.24 -3.79 21.31
N ARG A 155 15.53 -5.07 21.07
CA ARG A 155 16.36 -5.44 19.94
C ARG A 155 15.56 -4.99 18.72
N SER A 156 15.93 -3.86 18.18
CA SER A 156 15.55 -3.46 16.84
C SER A 156 16.07 -4.50 15.87
N ALA A 157 15.25 -5.54 15.65
CA ALA A 157 15.51 -6.46 14.56
C ALA A 157 15.44 -5.62 13.27
N PRO A 158 16.44 -5.72 12.39
CA PRO A 158 16.36 -5.06 11.11
C PRO A 158 15.11 -5.58 10.39
N VAL A 159 14.21 -4.66 10.04
CA VAL A 159 13.04 -4.99 9.23
C VAL A 159 13.56 -5.36 7.85
N LEU A 160 13.74 -6.66 7.62
CA LEU A 160 14.02 -7.22 6.31
C LEU A 160 12.77 -7.01 5.45
N ARG A 161 12.72 -5.92 4.72
CA ARG A 161 11.80 -5.77 3.60
C ARG A 161 12.34 -6.60 2.44
N THR A 162 12.02 -7.88 2.44
CA THR A 162 12.22 -8.72 1.27
C THR A 162 10.96 -8.67 0.44
N SER A 163 10.89 -7.73 -0.49
CA SER A 163 10.06 -7.94 -1.67
C SER A 163 10.68 -9.12 -2.43
N PRO A 164 9.92 -10.13 -2.88
CA PRO A 164 10.47 -11.19 -3.72
C PRO A 164 11.01 -10.54 -4.99
N GLY A 165 12.33 -10.49 -5.17
CA GLY A 165 12.96 -9.87 -6.32
C GLY A 165 13.87 -8.67 -6.03
N ALA A 166 13.81 -8.06 -4.86
CA ALA A 166 14.73 -6.97 -4.52
C ALA A 166 16.13 -7.51 -4.20
N GLY A 167 17.04 -7.41 -5.15
CA GLY A 167 18.42 -7.92 -5.06
C GLY A 167 19.37 -7.11 -4.17
N ALA A 168 18.89 -6.28 -3.23
CA ALA A 168 19.77 -5.58 -2.31
C ALA A 168 19.11 -5.30 -0.97
N VAL A 169 19.76 -5.67 0.10
CA VAL A 169 19.46 -5.25 1.48
C VAL A 169 20.38 -4.08 1.80
N ILE A 170 19.82 -2.98 2.31
CA ILE A 170 20.61 -1.86 2.79
C ILE A 170 20.86 -2.08 4.29
N GLY A 171 22.14 -2.17 4.68
CA GLY A 171 22.55 -2.25 6.07
C GLY A 171 22.31 -0.95 6.83
N PRO A 172 22.42 -0.94 8.17
CA PRO A 172 22.21 0.24 9.02
C PRO A 172 23.17 1.41 8.75
N ASP A 173 24.26 1.15 8.03
CA ASP A 173 25.27 2.10 7.56
C ASP A 173 25.03 2.63 6.14
N GLY A 174 23.91 2.28 5.52
CA GLY A 174 23.55 2.71 4.18
C GLY A 174 24.28 1.98 3.05
N GLN A 175 25.07 0.95 3.34
CA GLN A 175 25.74 0.15 2.31
C GLN A 175 24.82 -0.94 1.76
N ARG A 176 24.90 -1.16 0.44
CA ARG A 176 24.19 -2.25 -0.25
C ARG A 176 24.85 -3.57 0.02
N LEU A 177 24.16 -4.46 0.74
CA LEU A 177 24.56 -5.85 0.89
C LEU A 177 23.97 -6.66 -0.27
N ALA A 178 24.84 -7.18 -1.14
CA ALA A 178 24.41 -8.07 -2.21
C ALA A 178 23.99 -9.43 -1.60
N LEU A 179 22.73 -9.80 -1.76
CA LEU A 179 22.30 -11.18 -1.50
C LEU A 179 22.81 -12.06 -2.65
N ALA A 180 23.68 -13.00 -2.32
CA ALA A 180 24.11 -14.03 -3.26
C ALA A 180 22.86 -14.78 -3.76
N GLY A 181 22.58 -14.68 -5.03
CA GLY A 181 21.46 -15.34 -5.67
C GLY A 181 21.58 -16.85 -5.49
N ARG A 182 20.52 -17.48 -5.02
CA ARG A 182 20.37 -18.93 -5.00
C ARG A 182 20.29 -19.38 -6.45
N ALA A 183 21.38 -19.94 -6.98
CA ALA A 183 21.44 -20.54 -8.30
C ALA A 183 20.31 -21.60 -8.40
N ARG A 184 19.35 -21.39 -9.29
CA ARG A 184 18.49 -22.48 -9.75
C ARG A 184 19.39 -23.44 -10.51
N GLY A 185 19.40 -24.71 -10.08
CA GLY A 185 20.09 -25.78 -10.78
C GLY A 185 19.59 -25.86 -12.22
N GLY A 186 20.46 -25.54 -13.14
CA GLY A 186 20.38 -25.86 -14.55
C GLY A 186 21.47 -26.85 -14.83
N ASP A 187 21.07 -27.96 -15.43
CA ASP A 187 21.89 -29.13 -15.77
C ASP A 187 23.14 -28.71 -16.55
N ALA A 188 24.30 -28.93 -15.94
CA ALA A 188 25.58 -28.91 -16.65
C ALA A 188 25.73 -30.28 -17.34
N GLN A 189 25.49 -30.29 -18.65
CA GLN A 189 25.95 -31.39 -19.49
C GLN A 189 27.51 -31.36 -19.53
N VAL A 190 28.07 -32.43 -19.06
CA VAL A 190 29.50 -32.71 -19.21
C VAL A 190 29.71 -33.20 -20.63
N GLU A 191 30.25 -32.38 -21.51
CA GLU A 191 30.87 -32.86 -22.74
C GLU A 191 32.30 -33.30 -22.44
N SER A 192 32.49 -34.59 -22.46
CA SER A 192 33.80 -35.25 -22.53
C SER A 192 34.37 -35.09 -23.93
N GLY A 193 35.32 -34.18 -24.11
CA GLY A 193 36.12 -34.06 -25.30
C GLY A 193 37.43 -34.87 -25.13
N GLU A 194 37.47 -36.07 -25.65
CA GLU A 194 38.71 -36.77 -25.97
C GLU A 194 39.37 -36.06 -27.17
N GLY A 195 40.61 -35.70 -27.02
CA GLY A 195 41.44 -35.18 -28.05
C GLY A 195 42.80 -35.89 -28.05
N THR A 196 42.92 -36.84 -28.90
CA THR A 196 44.12 -37.62 -29.27
C THR A 196 45.17 -36.79 -30.02
N ALA A 197 46.37 -37.21 -29.84
CA ALA A 197 47.61 -37.02 -30.62
C ALA A 197 48.54 -35.89 -30.17
#